data_28c07ece7350a33bc0b46cedcf95d251
#
_entry.id   28c07ece7350a33bc0b46cedcf95d251
#
_cell.length_a   1.000
_cell.length_b   1.000
_cell.length_c   1.000
_cell.angle_alpha   90.00
_cell.angle_beta   90.00
_cell.angle_gamma   90.00
#
_symmetry.space_group_name_H-M   'P 1'
#
loop_
_entity.id
_entity.type
_entity.pdbx_description
1 polymer ?
#
loop_
_entity_poly.entity_id
_entity_poly.type
_entity_poly.pdbx_seq_one_letter_code
_entity_poly.pdbx_strand_id
1 'polypeptide(L)'
;MEKLLKIIEEQNNKIRELEAEISKLISLLELKTVNTQYKDRLFKFIFGNPENKPWTLALYNAVNGTHYTNLNDLQFNTLEEALYMKMKNDISFIIHFEMNLWEHQSSFNPNMPFRFLEYASALYDKFAEATEKFNQYSRTLQKIPTPKCICFYNGTESQPETKTLYLSDAYDGKGDIEVEVTMLNINFGKNKELLDSCKPLYEYSWLIDTIRDYQKSGDALNAAVDKAVDEMPDGFIIKPLIIANRAEVKNMLIFEEFNEDKYKNLFLEEGREEGREEGRNERNKEVAADLIREGNMSASVIAKISKLSEDAVRSLAESLGISVL
;
A
#
# COMPACT_ATOMS: atom_id res chain seq x y z
N MET A 1 -48.49 -38.67 11.37
CA MET A 1 -47.65 -38.53 10.16
C MET A 1 -47.50 -37.07 9.73
N GLU A 2 -48.55 -36.32 9.62
CA GLU A 2 -48.55 -34.86 9.24
C GLU A 2 -47.66 -33.96 10.15
N LYS A 3 -47.74 -34.19 11.48
CA LYS A 3 -46.93 -33.44 12.44
C LYS A 3 -45.42 -33.69 12.31
N LEU A 4 -45.05 -34.91 11.90
CA LEU A 4 -43.66 -35.29 11.68
C LEU A 4 -43.10 -34.70 10.39
N LEU A 5 -43.93 -34.65 9.32
CA LEU A 5 -43.58 -34.03 8.07
C LEU A 5 -43.36 -32.52 8.21
N LYS A 6 -44.18 -31.86 9.02
CA LYS A 6 -44.04 -30.43 9.28
C LYS A 6 -42.74 -30.12 10.06
N ILE A 7 -42.38 -30.95 11.05
CA ILE A 7 -41.11 -30.82 11.76
C ILE A 7 -39.90 -31.05 10.84
N ILE A 8 -40.00 -32.04 9.92
CA ILE A 8 -38.92 -32.30 8.94
C ILE A 8 -38.76 -31.11 8.00
N GLU A 9 -39.86 -30.50 7.55
CA GLU A 9 -39.85 -29.35 6.65
C GLU A 9 -39.27 -28.11 7.34
N GLU A 10 -39.62 -27.85 8.61
CA GLU A 10 -39.04 -26.79 9.42
C GLU A 10 -37.54 -26.99 9.65
N GLN A 11 -37.11 -28.22 9.94
CA GLN A 11 -35.69 -28.55 10.10
C GLN A 11 -34.89 -28.40 8.79
N ASN A 12 -35.45 -28.81 7.66
CA ASN A 12 -34.83 -28.66 6.34
C ASN A 12 -34.69 -27.18 5.94
N ASN A 13 -35.67 -26.34 6.27
CA ASN A 13 -35.56 -24.90 6.05
C ASN A 13 -34.47 -24.28 6.91
N LYS A 14 -34.36 -24.70 8.18
CA LYS A 14 -33.32 -24.23 9.08
C LYS A 14 -31.91 -24.66 8.63
N ILE A 15 -31.78 -25.88 8.10
CA ILE A 15 -30.53 -26.39 7.51
C ILE A 15 -30.11 -25.49 6.33
N ARG A 16 -31.06 -25.17 5.41
CA ARG A 16 -30.77 -24.30 4.24
C ARG A 16 -30.33 -22.88 4.67
N GLU A 17 -30.97 -22.32 5.70
CA GLU A 17 -30.57 -21.01 6.26
C GLU A 17 -29.14 -21.06 6.83
N LEU A 18 -28.81 -22.11 7.60
CA LEU A 18 -27.48 -22.31 8.17
C LEU A 18 -26.42 -22.58 7.09
N GLU A 19 -26.73 -23.34 6.05
CA GLU A 19 -25.85 -23.58 4.91
C GLU A 19 -25.55 -22.26 4.16
N ALA A 20 -26.56 -21.41 3.98
CA ALA A 20 -26.37 -20.09 3.37
C ALA A 20 -25.51 -19.16 4.25
N GLU A 21 -25.71 -19.20 5.57
CA GLU A 21 -24.91 -18.42 6.54
C GLU A 21 -23.46 -18.93 6.62
N ILE A 22 -23.26 -20.24 6.63
CA ILE A 22 -21.93 -20.87 6.56
C ILE A 22 -21.24 -20.51 5.22
N SER A 23 -21.93 -20.57 4.11
CA SER A 23 -21.38 -20.18 2.80
C SER A 23 -20.95 -18.71 2.78
N LYS A 24 -21.74 -17.83 3.40
CA LYS A 24 -21.41 -16.40 3.57
C LYS A 24 -20.22 -16.19 4.53
N LEU A 25 -20.13 -16.96 5.62
CA LEU A 25 -19.00 -16.91 6.54
C LEU A 25 -17.73 -17.49 5.92
N ILE A 26 -17.83 -18.56 5.13
CA ILE A 26 -16.71 -19.11 4.37
C ILE A 26 -16.22 -18.09 3.34
N SER A 27 -17.10 -17.43 2.58
CA SER A 27 -16.71 -16.39 1.63
C SER A 27 -16.05 -15.17 2.33
N LEU A 28 -16.52 -14.81 3.54
CA LEU A 28 -15.90 -13.76 4.36
C LEU A 28 -14.56 -14.20 4.99
N LEU A 29 -14.42 -15.47 5.33
CA LEU A 29 -13.16 -16.07 5.82
C LEU A 29 -12.17 -16.26 4.68
N GLU A 30 -12.61 -16.69 3.51
CA GLU A 30 -11.80 -16.75 2.29
C GLU A 30 -11.35 -15.34 1.87
N LEU A 31 -12.21 -14.34 1.93
CA LEU A 31 -11.83 -12.92 1.76
C LEU A 31 -10.81 -12.46 2.81
N LYS A 32 -10.91 -12.93 4.08
CA LYS A 32 -9.91 -12.61 5.11
C LYS A 32 -8.61 -13.40 4.96
N THR A 33 -8.66 -14.68 4.57
CA THR A 33 -7.47 -15.53 4.32
C THR A 33 -6.80 -15.17 3.00
N VAL A 34 -7.59 -14.84 1.98
CA VAL A 34 -7.13 -14.32 0.71
C VAL A 34 -6.41 -12.97 0.90
N ASN A 35 -6.87 -12.12 1.83
CA ASN A 35 -6.17 -10.88 2.21
C ASN A 35 -4.78 -11.12 2.85
N THR A 36 -4.43 -12.34 3.22
CA THR A 36 -3.11 -12.67 3.78
C THR A 36 -2.22 -13.46 2.81
N GLN A 37 -2.76 -14.15 1.83
CA GLN A 37 -2.01 -15.02 0.91
C GLN A 37 -1.90 -14.51 -0.54
N TYR A 38 -2.82 -13.65 -1.00
CA TYR A 38 -2.85 -13.15 -2.39
C TYR A 38 -2.51 -11.64 -2.51
N LYS A 39 -1.53 -11.17 -1.76
CA LYS A 39 -0.91 -9.84 -2.00
C LYS A 39 0.09 -9.85 -3.17
N ASP A 40 0.01 -10.84 -4.05
CA ASP A 40 0.88 -10.91 -5.21
C ASP A 40 0.22 -10.19 -6.39
N ARG A 41 0.43 -8.87 -6.41
CA ARG A 41 0.04 -8.00 -7.52
C ARG A 41 0.68 -8.48 -8.81
N LEU A 42 0.04 -8.22 -9.93
CA LEU A 42 0.53 -8.60 -11.26
C LEU A 42 1.98 -8.12 -11.50
N PHE A 43 2.33 -6.94 -10.98
CA PHE A 43 3.70 -6.43 -11.05
C PHE A 43 4.71 -7.38 -10.36
N LYS A 44 4.40 -7.83 -9.13
CA LYS A 44 5.21 -8.80 -8.40
C LYS A 44 5.28 -10.15 -9.12
N PHE A 45 4.16 -10.61 -9.66
CA PHE A 45 4.09 -11.85 -10.43
C PHE A 45 5.04 -11.83 -11.64
N ILE A 46 5.14 -10.68 -12.33
CA ILE A 46 6.02 -10.51 -13.50
C ILE A 46 7.47 -10.30 -13.06
N PHE A 47 7.75 -9.40 -12.12
CA PHE A 47 9.11 -8.94 -11.79
C PHE A 47 9.69 -9.52 -10.51
N GLY A 48 8.88 -10.11 -9.62
CA GLY A 48 9.30 -10.69 -8.34
C GLY A 48 9.47 -12.21 -8.38
N ASN A 49 9.12 -12.86 -9.48
CA ASN A 49 9.25 -14.31 -9.61
C ASN A 49 10.70 -14.67 -9.96
N PRO A 50 11.35 -15.57 -9.19
CA PRO A 50 12.69 -16.06 -9.50
C PRO A 50 12.85 -16.68 -10.90
N GLU A 51 11.79 -17.22 -11.49
CA GLU A 51 11.79 -17.74 -12.85
C GLU A 51 11.91 -16.61 -13.89
N ASN A 52 11.50 -15.40 -13.54
CA ASN A 52 11.53 -14.22 -14.40
C ASN A 52 12.74 -13.30 -14.13
N LYS A 53 13.81 -13.79 -13.52
CA LYS A 53 15.05 -13.03 -13.27
C LYS A 53 15.52 -12.16 -14.44
N PRO A 54 15.45 -12.59 -15.71
CA PRO A 54 15.84 -11.74 -16.83
C PRO A 54 15.02 -10.43 -16.91
N TRP A 55 13.74 -10.47 -16.56
CA TRP A 55 12.87 -9.29 -16.59
C TRP A 55 13.15 -8.36 -15.40
N THR A 56 13.41 -8.94 -14.22
CA THR A 56 13.83 -8.17 -13.04
C THR A 56 15.15 -7.45 -13.31
N LEU A 57 16.12 -8.16 -13.91
CA LEU A 57 17.42 -7.57 -14.26
C LEU A 57 17.27 -6.48 -15.35
N ALA A 58 16.38 -6.68 -16.34
CA ALA A 58 16.11 -5.68 -17.36
C ALA A 58 15.52 -4.41 -16.73
N LEU A 59 14.58 -4.56 -15.78
CA LEU A 59 14.00 -3.43 -15.05
C LEU A 59 15.05 -2.73 -14.17
N TYR A 60 15.89 -3.49 -13.46
CA TYR A 60 16.99 -2.93 -12.67
C TYR A 60 17.94 -2.11 -13.55
N ASN A 61 18.33 -2.65 -14.70
CA ASN A 61 19.20 -1.95 -15.66
C ASN A 61 18.57 -0.66 -16.16
N ALA A 62 17.29 -0.70 -16.52
CA ALA A 62 16.56 0.47 -17.01
C ALA A 62 16.47 1.58 -15.97
N VAL A 63 16.18 1.22 -14.72
CA VAL A 63 16.06 2.18 -13.60
C VAL A 63 17.40 2.82 -13.26
N ASN A 64 18.49 2.05 -13.30
CA ASN A 64 19.82 2.49 -12.87
C ASN A 64 20.75 2.91 -14.04
N GLY A 65 20.33 2.82 -15.30
CA GLY A 65 21.17 3.09 -16.46
C GLY A 65 22.35 2.12 -16.59
N THR A 66 22.18 0.88 -16.13
CA THR A 66 23.22 -0.15 -16.17
C THR A 66 22.97 -1.20 -17.25
N HIS A 67 23.92 -2.08 -17.50
CA HIS A 67 23.83 -3.10 -18.56
C HIS A 67 24.33 -4.48 -18.05
N TYR A 68 23.95 -4.86 -16.84
CA TYR A 68 24.29 -6.16 -16.29
C TYR A 68 23.59 -7.29 -17.04
N THR A 69 24.30 -8.41 -17.24
CA THR A 69 23.79 -9.57 -17.99
C THR A 69 23.85 -10.87 -17.20
N ASN A 70 24.64 -10.91 -16.13
CA ASN A 70 24.80 -12.12 -15.32
C ASN A 70 23.64 -12.24 -14.31
N LEU A 71 22.72 -13.16 -14.55
CA LEU A 71 21.56 -13.40 -13.69
C LEU A 71 21.94 -13.94 -12.29
N ASN A 72 23.14 -14.51 -12.13
CA ASN A 72 23.59 -15.02 -10.82
C ASN A 72 23.92 -13.90 -9.83
N ASP A 73 24.18 -12.68 -10.31
CA ASP A 73 24.45 -11.53 -9.46
C ASP A 73 23.19 -11.02 -8.75
N LEU A 74 21.99 -11.36 -9.26
CA LEU A 74 20.72 -11.00 -8.68
C LEU A 74 20.22 -12.11 -7.75
N GLN A 75 20.07 -11.80 -6.47
CA GLN A 75 19.60 -12.72 -5.43
C GLN A 75 18.33 -12.16 -4.77
N PHE A 76 17.20 -12.84 -4.94
CA PHE A 76 15.95 -12.44 -4.28
C PHE A 76 16.03 -12.67 -2.77
N ASN A 77 15.58 -11.67 -2.02
CA ASN A 77 15.46 -11.67 -0.56
C ASN A 77 14.00 -11.42 -0.20
N THR A 78 13.15 -12.42 -0.33
CA THR A 78 11.74 -12.24 0.00
C THR A 78 11.52 -12.34 1.51
N LEU A 79 10.68 -11.44 2.05
CA LEU A 79 10.22 -11.47 3.44
C LEU A 79 9.14 -12.53 3.69
N GLU A 80 8.93 -13.49 2.78
CA GLU A 80 7.86 -14.48 2.86
C GLU A 80 7.91 -15.37 4.11
N GLU A 81 9.09 -15.58 4.67
CA GLU A 81 9.28 -16.40 5.87
C GLU A 81 9.15 -15.65 7.20
N ALA A 82 8.95 -14.32 7.18
CA ALA A 82 8.74 -13.56 8.41
C ALA A 82 7.29 -13.73 8.91
N LEU A 83 7.03 -14.84 9.57
CA LEU A 83 5.73 -15.24 10.14
C LEU A 83 5.13 -14.22 11.13
N TYR A 84 5.88 -13.20 11.55
CA TYR A 84 5.48 -12.22 12.57
C TYR A 84 5.30 -10.79 12.06
N MET A 85 5.59 -10.49 10.80
CA MET A 85 5.45 -9.11 10.30
C MET A 85 4.20 -8.96 9.43
N LYS A 86 3.28 -8.11 9.85
CA LYS A 86 2.07 -7.72 9.09
C LYS A 86 2.39 -6.99 7.78
N MET A 87 3.66 -6.64 7.54
CA MET A 87 4.11 -5.86 6.41
C MET A 87 5.08 -6.66 5.56
N LYS A 88 4.75 -6.81 4.28
CA LYS A 88 5.57 -7.46 3.26
C LYS A 88 5.82 -6.44 2.16
N ASN A 89 7.08 -6.24 1.77
CA ASN A 89 7.38 -5.51 0.54
C ASN A 89 7.07 -6.38 -0.68
N ASP A 90 6.79 -5.74 -1.82
CA ASP A 90 6.43 -6.47 -3.04
C ASP A 90 7.61 -7.27 -3.60
N ILE A 91 8.77 -6.62 -3.80
CA ILE A 91 9.97 -7.26 -4.36
C ILE A 91 11.21 -6.76 -3.62
N SER A 92 12.08 -7.68 -3.20
CA SER A 92 13.41 -7.33 -2.72
C SER A 92 14.47 -8.30 -3.23
N PHE A 93 15.64 -7.75 -3.54
CA PHE A 93 16.78 -8.53 -4.01
C PHE A 93 18.10 -7.80 -3.75
N ILE A 94 19.18 -8.56 -3.71
CA ILE A 94 20.55 -8.03 -3.65
C ILE A 94 21.21 -8.22 -5.02
N ILE A 95 21.85 -7.16 -5.50
CA ILE A 95 22.72 -7.18 -6.68
C ILE A 95 23.93 -6.28 -6.42
N HIS A 96 25.15 -6.77 -6.67
CA HIS A 96 26.39 -6.01 -6.49
C HIS A 96 26.51 -5.28 -5.15
N PHE A 97 26.06 -5.91 -4.05
CA PHE A 97 26.04 -5.35 -2.71
C PHE A 97 25.09 -4.13 -2.54
N GLU A 98 24.11 -4.02 -3.42
CA GLU A 98 22.95 -3.13 -3.27
C GLU A 98 21.72 -3.95 -2.89
N MET A 99 20.99 -3.50 -1.87
CA MET A 99 19.72 -4.07 -1.44
C MET A 99 18.60 -3.25 -2.09
N ASN A 100 17.95 -3.80 -3.09
CA ASN A 100 16.85 -3.17 -3.78
C ASN A 100 15.53 -3.54 -3.11
N LEU A 101 14.77 -2.52 -2.73
CA LEU A 101 13.44 -2.63 -2.19
C LEU A 101 12.49 -1.96 -3.18
N TRP A 102 11.62 -2.75 -3.78
CA TRP A 102 10.65 -2.28 -4.77
C TRP A 102 9.23 -2.48 -4.27
N GLU A 103 8.42 -1.47 -4.44
CA GLU A 103 6.98 -1.48 -4.19
C GLU A 103 6.23 -1.05 -5.44
N HIS A 104 5.09 -1.66 -5.69
CA HIS A 104 4.16 -1.23 -6.72
C HIS A 104 2.91 -0.64 -6.06
N GLN A 105 2.42 0.49 -6.58
CA GLN A 105 1.25 1.17 -6.02
C GLN A 105 0.30 1.64 -7.10
N SER A 106 -0.99 1.32 -6.93
CA SER A 106 -2.12 1.82 -7.72
C SER A 106 -2.72 3.11 -7.16
N SER A 107 -2.42 3.47 -5.90
CA SER A 107 -2.82 4.72 -5.26
C SER A 107 -1.59 5.45 -4.71
N PHE A 108 -1.59 6.78 -4.74
CA PHE A 108 -0.50 7.57 -4.16
C PHE A 108 -0.52 7.48 -2.63
N ASN A 109 0.62 7.14 -2.04
CA ASN A 109 0.80 7.09 -0.58
C ASN A 109 2.05 7.88 -0.18
N PRO A 110 1.91 9.03 0.50
CA PRO A 110 3.05 9.84 0.96
C PRO A 110 3.86 9.17 2.07
N ASN A 111 3.29 8.18 2.78
CA ASN A 111 3.94 7.49 3.90
C ASN A 111 4.89 6.35 3.45
N MET A 112 5.20 6.27 2.17
CA MET A 112 6.13 5.25 1.65
C MET A 112 7.50 5.26 2.32
N PRO A 113 8.14 6.40 2.63
CA PRO A 113 9.43 6.39 3.31
C PRO A 113 9.40 5.68 4.66
N PHE A 114 8.34 5.83 5.45
CA PHE A 114 8.18 5.12 6.71
C PHE A 114 8.06 3.60 6.50
N ARG A 115 7.28 3.16 5.51
CA ARG A 115 7.17 1.73 5.15
C ARG A 115 8.50 1.15 4.71
N PHE A 116 9.27 1.88 3.90
CA PHE A 116 10.60 1.44 3.46
C PHE A 116 11.62 1.36 4.61
N LEU A 117 11.52 2.22 5.61
CA LEU A 117 12.33 2.13 6.84
C LEU A 117 12.10 0.78 7.54
N GLU A 118 10.83 0.39 7.71
CA GLU A 118 10.48 -0.87 8.34
C GLU A 118 10.94 -2.08 7.51
N TYR A 119 10.77 -2.04 6.19
CA TYR A 119 11.24 -3.10 5.29
C TYR A 119 12.77 -3.23 5.31
N ALA A 120 13.48 -2.11 5.25
CA ALA A 120 14.94 -2.11 5.28
C ALA A 120 15.48 -2.68 6.60
N SER A 121 14.88 -2.29 7.73
CA SER A 121 15.22 -2.84 9.04
C SER A 121 15.09 -4.37 9.07
N ALA A 122 13.95 -4.89 8.64
CA ALA A 122 13.70 -6.32 8.62
C ALA A 122 14.64 -7.10 7.66
N LEU A 123 14.99 -6.50 6.53
CA LEU A 123 15.93 -7.11 5.57
C LEU A 123 17.38 -7.09 6.10
N TYR A 124 17.78 -6.05 6.83
CA TYR A 124 19.09 -6.00 7.47
C TYR A 124 19.20 -6.99 8.62
N ASP A 125 18.14 -7.23 9.39
CA ASP A 125 18.14 -8.29 10.41
C ASP A 125 18.39 -9.66 9.75
N LYS A 126 17.67 -9.98 8.67
CA LYS A 126 17.90 -11.22 7.90
C LYS A 126 19.30 -11.30 7.30
N PHE A 127 19.80 -10.19 6.76
CA PHE A 127 21.16 -10.13 6.23
C PHE A 127 22.20 -10.42 7.32
N ALA A 128 22.01 -9.84 8.50
CA ALA A 128 22.90 -10.06 9.65
C ALA A 128 22.88 -11.52 10.10
N GLU A 129 21.70 -12.14 10.17
CA GLU A 129 21.53 -13.56 10.54
C GLU A 129 22.14 -14.52 9.50
N ALA A 130 21.95 -14.22 8.20
CA ALA A 130 22.47 -15.07 7.12
C ALA A 130 23.96 -14.94 6.88
N THR A 131 24.60 -13.89 7.43
CA THR A 131 26.03 -13.61 7.19
C THR A 131 26.87 -14.06 8.39
N GLU A 132 27.42 -15.27 8.33
CA GLU A 132 28.18 -15.90 9.43
C GLU A 132 29.25 -15.00 10.08
N LYS A 133 29.89 -14.10 9.33
CA LYS A 133 30.94 -13.22 9.82
C LYS A 133 30.46 -11.81 10.22
N PHE A 134 29.18 -11.53 10.04
CA PHE A 134 28.63 -10.24 10.42
C PHE A 134 28.44 -10.17 11.94
N ASN A 135 29.02 -9.16 12.56
CA ASN A 135 28.88 -8.94 13.99
C ASN A 135 28.68 -7.43 14.26
N GLN A 136 27.46 -7.04 14.53
CA GLN A 136 27.11 -5.65 14.86
C GLN A 136 27.82 -5.09 16.10
N TYR A 137 28.34 -5.96 16.98
CA TYR A 137 29.10 -5.57 18.18
C TYR A 137 30.61 -5.52 17.93
N SER A 138 31.05 -5.74 16.67
CA SER A 138 32.47 -5.66 16.30
C SER A 138 33.01 -4.24 16.48
N ARG A 139 34.27 -4.13 16.89
CA ARG A 139 34.97 -2.84 16.90
C ARG A 139 35.39 -2.38 15.49
N THR A 140 35.31 -3.24 14.51
CA THR A 140 35.57 -2.93 13.10
C THR A 140 34.26 -2.67 12.38
N LEU A 141 34.19 -1.57 11.59
CA LEU A 141 33.01 -1.23 10.80
C LEU A 141 32.62 -2.38 9.88
N GLN A 142 31.42 -2.90 10.09
CA GLN A 142 30.84 -3.94 9.27
C GLN A 142 30.11 -3.29 8.07
N LYS A 143 30.38 -3.82 6.87
CA LYS A 143 29.70 -3.35 5.66
C LYS A 143 28.35 -4.05 5.52
N ILE A 144 27.36 -3.29 5.14
CA ILE A 144 26.00 -3.75 4.81
C ILE A 144 25.65 -3.36 3.39
N PRO A 145 24.74 -4.08 2.70
CA PRO A 145 24.29 -3.69 1.36
C PRO A 145 23.67 -2.31 1.35
N THR A 146 23.94 -1.52 0.31
CA THR A 146 23.37 -0.18 0.16
C THR A 146 21.88 -0.26 -0.18
N PRO A 147 20.96 0.33 0.61
CA PRO A 147 19.53 0.25 0.33
C PRO A 147 19.16 1.18 -0.84
N LYS A 148 18.28 0.69 -1.72
CA LYS A 148 17.67 1.43 -2.83
C LYS A 148 16.16 1.25 -2.74
N CYS A 149 15.45 2.34 -2.49
CA CYS A 149 14.00 2.35 -2.27
C CYS A 149 13.28 2.94 -3.49
N ILE A 150 12.51 2.11 -4.19
CA ILE A 150 11.82 2.49 -5.42
C ILE A 150 10.35 2.11 -5.33
N CYS A 151 9.48 3.07 -5.61
CA CYS A 151 8.04 2.90 -5.71
C CYS A 151 7.61 3.05 -7.18
N PHE A 152 7.09 1.99 -7.78
CA PHE A 152 6.51 2.03 -9.12
C PHE A 152 5.03 2.40 -9.01
N TYR A 153 4.69 3.60 -9.43
CA TYR A 153 3.33 4.11 -9.38
C TYR A 153 2.60 3.84 -10.70
N ASN A 154 1.48 3.13 -10.60
CA ASN A 154 0.57 2.89 -11.72
C ASN A 154 -0.88 3.14 -11.28
N GLY A 155 -1.16 4.33 -10.73
CA GLY A 155 -2.49 4.73 -10.29
C GLY A 155 -3.20 5.65 -11.27
N THR A 156 -4.45 5.97 -10.95
CA THR A 156 -5.30 6.85 -11.78
C THR A 156 -5.14 8.33 -11.44
N GLU A 157 -4.60 8.66 -10.26
CA GLU A 157 -4.34 10.05 -9.87
C GLU A 157 -3.19 10.63 -10.67
N SER A 158 -3.30 11.91 -11.03
CA SER A 158 -2.25 12.59 -11.78
C SER A 158 -1.01 12.78 -10.92
N GLN A 159 0.07 12.10 -11.25
CA GLN A 159 1.37 12.21 -10.60
C GLN A 159 2.46 12.58 -11.62
N PRO A 160 3.53 13.26 -11.19
CA PRO A 160 4.68 13.54 -12.05
C PRO A 160 5.35 12.24 -12.52
N GLU A 161 6.17 12.30 -13.54
CA GLU A 161 6.91 11.15 -14.05
C GLU A 161 7.86 10.56 -12.99
N THR A 162 8.52 11.44 -12.22
CA THR A 162 9.39 11.06 -11.12
C THR A 162 9.14 12.00 -9.94
N LYS A 163 9.10 11.44 -8.73
CA LYS A 163 8.97 12.20 -7.48
C LYS A 163 9.81 11.53 -6.40
N THR A 164 10.54 12.32 -5.64
CA THR A 164 11.21 11.84 -4.42
C THR A 164 10.33 12.11 -3.22
N LEU A 165 10.16 11.12 -2.35
CA LEU A 165 9.47 11.22 -1.07
C LEU A 165 10.51 11.08 0.04
N TYR A 166 10.39 11.90 1.07
CA TYR A 166 11.34 11.97 2.18
C TYR A 166 10.67 11.58 3.50
N LEU A 167 11.34 10.81 4.33
CA LEU A 167 10.85 10.48 5.67
C LEU A 167 10.76 11.74 6.55
N SER A 168 11.68 12.66 6.36
CA SER A 168 11.71 13.94 7.09
C SER A 168 10.48 14.82 6.85
N ASP A 169 9.72 14.61 5.76
CA ASP A 169 8.45 15.32 5.53
C ASP A 169 7.39 14.99 6.61
N ALA A 170 7.54 13.86 7.29
CA ALA A 170 6.65 13.42 8.38
C ALA A 170 7.13 13.88 9.78
N TYR A 171 8.26 14.58 9.91
CA TYR A 171 8.81 14.98 11.20
C TYR A 171 8.32 16.36 11.62
N ASP A 172 8.03 16.52 12.90
CA ASP A 172 7.73 17.81 13.53
C ASP A 172 8.98 18.69 13.78
N GLY A 173 10.12 18.30 13.22
CA GLY A 173 11.39 19.01 13.40
C GLY A 173 12.54 18.27 12.72
N LYS A 174 13.78 18.64 13.06
CA LYS A 174 14.95 18.00 12.49
C LYS A 174 15.16 16.61 13.10
N GLY A 175 15.09 15.56 12.27
CA GLY A 175 15.46 14.19 12.61
C GLY A 175 16.88 13.83 12.16
N ASP A 176 17.42 12.74 12.72
CA ASP A 176 18.73 12.18 12.34
C ASP A 176 18.63 10.95 11.43
N ILE A 177 17.41 10.49 11.12
CA ILE A 177 17.15 9.39 10.20
C ILE A 177 16.45 9.94 8.96
N GLU A 178 16.98 9.61 7.78
CA GLU A 178 16.36 9.96 6.51
C GLU A 178 16.18 8.71 5.63
N VAL A 179 15.03 8.59 4.99
CA VAL A 179 14.74 7.59 3.95
C VAL A 179 14.20 8.33 2.74
N GLU A 180 14.93 8.22 1.65
CA GLU A 180 14.52 8.75 0.36
C GLU A 180 13.91 7.62 -0.49
N VAL A 181 12.72 7.84 -1.03
CA VAL A 181 12.03 6.92 -1.92
C VAL A 181 11.85 7.57 -3.28
N THR A 182 12.40 6.95 -4.32
CA THR A 182 12.15 7.37 -5.70
C THR A 182 10.85 6.76 -6.19
N MET A 183 9.83 7.58 -6.42
CA MET A 183 8.59 7.15 -7.07
C MET A 183 8.72 7.38 -8.58
N LEU A 184 8.49 6.32 -9.35
CA LEU A 184 8.49 6.32 -10.82
C LEU A 184 7.08 6.06 -11.33
N ASN A 185 6.51 7.00 -12.06
CA ASN A 185 5.20 6.85 -12.68
C ASN A 185 5.32 5.99 -13.93
N ILE A 186 4.86 4.74 -13.84
CA ILE A 186 4.92 3.76 -14.92
C ILE A 186 3.62 3.62 -15.71
N ASN A 187 2.69 4.58 -15.59
CA ASN A 187 1.53 4.60 -16.46
C ASN A 187 1.96 4.71 -17.93
N PHE A 188 1.21 4.05 -18.81
CA PHE A 188 1.50 4.09 -20.24
C PHE A 188 1.53 5.55 -20.75
N GLY A 189 2.55 5.89 -21.53
CA GLY A 189 2.80 7.26 -21.99
C GLY A 189 3.53 8.18 -21.00
N LYS A 190 3.85 7.71 -19.78
CA LYS A 190 4.72 8.39 -18.82
C LYS A 190 6.10 7.74 -18.82
N ASN A 191 7.13 8.46 -18.29
CA ASN A 191 8.51 7.95 -18.21
C ASN A 191 8.93 7.18 -19.47
N LYS A 192 8.74 7.79 -20.63
CA LYS A 192 8.92 7.12 -21.92
C LYS A 192 10.30 6.47 -22.05
N GLU A 193 11.34 7.15 -21.61
CA GLU A 193 12.72 6.63 -21.67
C GLU A 193 12.87 5.33 -20.84
N LEU A 194 12.28 5.28 -19.64
CA LEU A 194 12.26 4.09 -18.80
C LEU A 194 11.47 2.95 -19.45
N LEU A 195 10.29 3.25 -19.98
CA LEU A 195 9.44 2.24 -20.64
C LEU A 195 10.12 1.68 -21.89
N ASP A 196 10.70 2.53 -22.73
CA ASP A 196 11.38 2.14 -23.97
C ASP A 196 12.65 1.29 -23.69
N SER A 197 13.31 1.51 -22.54
CA SER A 197 14.52 0.76 -22.15
C SER A 197 14.20 -0.58 -21.46
N CYS A 198 12.97 -0.82 -21.01
CA CYS A 198 12.55 -2.07 -20.38
C CYS A 198 11.30 -2.65 -21.04
N LYS A 199 11.51 -3.52 -22.03
CA LYS A 199 10.40 -4.14 -22.78
C LYS A 199 9.33 -4.80 -21.89
N PRO A 200 9.64 -5.61 -20.87
CA PRO A 200 8.60 -6.18 -19.99
C PRO A 200 7.78 -5.12 -19.26
N LEU A 201 8.41 -3.98 -18.85
CA LEU A 201 7.71 -2.89 -18.18
C LEU A 201 6.79 -2.14 -19.13
N TYR A 202 7.24 -1.87 -20.35
CA TYR A 202 6.42 -1.28 -21.40
C TYR A 202 5.17 -2.13 -21.66
N GLU A 203 5.34 -3.44 -21.83
CA GLU A 203 4.26 -4.39 -22.10
C GLU A 203 3.27 -4.49 -20.94
N TYR A 204 3.77 -4.49 -19.71
CA TYR A 204 2.96 -4.41 -18.49
C TYR A 204 2.12 -3.12 -18.45
N SER A 205 2.77 -1.97 -18.69
CA SER A 205 2.11 -0.66 -18.66
C SER A 205 1.04 -0.56 -19.73
N TRP A 206 1.32 -1.07 -20.94
CA TRP A 206 0.37 -1.17 -22.04
C TRP A 206 -0.85 -2.04 -21.66
N LEU A 207 -0.63 -3.21 -21.06
CA LEU A 207 -1.70 -4.11 -20.64
C LEU A 207 -2.64 -3.45 -19.63
N ILE A 208 -2.10 -2.81 -18.59
CA ILE A 208 -2.91 -2.11 -17.58
C ILE A 208 -3.71 -0.96 -18.19
N ASP A 209 -3.10 -0.17 -19.08
CA ASP A 209 -3.77 0.94 -19.75
C ASP A 209 -4.93 0.44 -20.63
N THR A 210 -4.69 -0.59 -21.44
CA THR A 210 -5.71 -1.22 -22.28
C THR A 210 -6.89 -1.77 -21.46
N ILE A 211 -6.61 -2.43 -20.32
CA ILE A 211 -7.67 -2.90 -19.42
C ILE A 211 -8.50 -1.71 -18.91
N ARG A 212 -7.87 -0.63 -18.48
CA ARG A 212 -8.55 0.59 -18.00
C ARG A 212 -9.39 1.25 -19.09
N ASP A 213 -8.95 1.23 -20.33
CA ASP A 213 -9.71 1.82 -21.44
C ASP A 213 -10.97 1.01 -21.74
N TYR A 214 -10.91 -0.32 -21.67
CA TYR A 214 -12.11 -1.16 -21.73
C TYR A 214 -13.07 -0.90 -20.58
N GLN A 215 -12.56 -0.75 -19.35
CA GLN A 215 -13.40 -0.40 -18.20
C GLN A 215 -14.07 0.97 -18.35
N LYS A 216 -13.34 2.00 -18.85
CA LYS A 216 -13.93 3.31 -19.17
C LYS A 216 -15.02 3.21 -20.23
N SER A 217 -14.91 2.25 -21.14
CA SER A 217 -15.91 1.97 -22.18
C SER A 217 -17.13 1.18 -21.68
N GLY A 218 -17.14 0.81 -20.39
CA GLY A 218 -18.26 0.13 -19.72
C GLY A 218 -18.12 -1.39 -19.55
N ASP A 219 -16.99 -1.96 -19.90
CA ASP A 219 -16.75 -3.40 -19.67
C ASP A 219 -16.50 -3.67 -18.18
N ALA A 220 -17.07 -4.77 -17.69
CA ALA A 220 -16.67 -5.30 -16.39
C ALA A 220 -15.22 -5.76 -16.42
N LEU A 221 -14.49 -5.66 -15.27
CA LEU A 221 -13.06 -5.95 -15.18
C LEU A 221 -12.65 -7.27 -15.83
N ASN A 222 -13.38 -8.37 -15.56
CA ASN A 222 -13.07 -9.68 -16.15
C ASN A 222 -13.11 -9.66 -17.69
N ALA A 223 -14.11 -8.98 -18.27
CA ALA A 223 -14.24 -8.85 -19.72
C ALA A 223 -13.15 -7.93 -20.29
N ALA A 224 -12.83 -6.83 -19.58
CA ALA A 224 -11.76 -5.91 -19.94
C ALA A 224 -10.40 -6.63 -19.98
N VAL A 225 -10.10 -7.45 -18.97
CA VAL A 225 -8.87 -8.28 -18.94
C VAL A 225 -8.82 -9.25 -20.10
N ASP A 226 -9.92 -9.97 -20.39
CA ASP A 226 -9.95 -10.92 -21.51
C ASP A 226 -9.66 -10.23 -22.83
N LYS A 227 -10.33 -9.12 -23.12
CA LYS A 227 -10.13 -8.35 -24.35
C LYS A 227 -8.69 -7.83 -24.46
N ALA A 228 -8.17 -7.23 -23.38
CA ALA A 228 -6.82 -6.66 -23.38
C ALA A 228 -5.76 -7.78 -23.61
N VAL A 229 -5.93 -8.94 -22.99
CA VAL A 229 -5.00 -10.09 -23.19
C VAL A 229 -5.07 -10.62 -24.61
N ASP A 230 -6.26 -10.70 -25.21
CA ASP A 230 -6.45 -11.17 -26.59
C ASP A 230 -5.84 -10.18 -27.59
N GLU A 231 -5.87 -8.88 -27.31
CA GLU A 231 -5.27 -7.82 -28.14
C GLU A 231 -3.77 -7.62 -27.94
N MET A 232 -3.16 -8.26 -26.93
CA MET A 232 -1.71 -8.13 -26.74
C MET A 232 -0.97 -8.50 -28.04
N PRO A 233 -0.08 -7.63 -28.54
CA PRO A 233 0.74 -7.93 -29.71
C PRO A 233 1.52 -9.25 -29.56
N ASP A 234 1.63 -10.02 -30.64
CA ASP A 234 2.32 -11.32 -30.61
C ASP A 234 3.81 -11.21 -30.29
N GLY A 235 4.43 -10.03 -30.51
CA GLY A 235 5.81 -9.76 -30.15
C GLY A 235 6.04 -9.44 -28.66
N PHE A 236 5.00 -9.40 -27.83
CA PHE A 236 5.14 -9.15 -26.40
C PHE A 236 5.70 -10.38 -25.67
N ILE A 237 6.79 -10.16 -24.93
CA ILE A 237 7.50 -11.26 -24.25
C ILE A 237 6.80 -11.73 -22.99
N ILE A 238 5.95 -10.88 -22.34
CA ILE A 238 5.16 -11.30 -21.19
C ILE A 238 3.86 -12.00 -21.61
N LYS A 239 3.39 -11.88 -22.87
CA LYS A 239 2.13 -12.42 -23.36
C LYS A 239 1.97 -13.93 -23.06
N PRO A 240 2.95 -14.81 -23.32
CA PRO A 240 2.81 -16.24 -23.01
C PRO A 240 2.56 -16.51 -21.52
N LEU A 241 3.24 -15.78 -20.62
CA LEU A 241 3.03 -15.89 -19.17
C LEU A 241 1.61 -15.45 -18.78
N ILE A 242 1.14 -14.32 -19.32
CA ILE A 242 -0.19 -13.77 -19.03
C ILE A 242 -1.29 -14.72 -19.54
N ILE A 243 -1.16 -15.27 -20.75
CA ILE A 243 -2.13 -16.25 -21.31
C ILE A 243 -2.17 -17.51 -20.47
N ALA A 244 -1.02 -18.09 -20.13
CA ALA A 244 -0.93 -19.31 -19.35
C ALA A 244 -1.56 -19.18 -17.94
N ASN A 245 -1.55 -17.97 -17.38
CA ASN A 245 -2.05 -17.67 -16.03
C ASN A 245 -3.25 -16.71 -16.03
N ARG A 246 -4.05 -16.68 -17.12
CA ARG A 246 -5.12 -15.67 -17.31
C ARG A 246 -6.11 -15.59 -16.14
N ALA A 247 -6.52 -16.72 -15.58
CA ALA A 247 -7.45 -16.76 -14.45
C ALA A 247 -6.84 -16.14 -13.19
N GLU A 248 -5.57 -16.41 -12.93
CA GLU A 248 -4.82 -15.88 -11.80
C GLU A 248 -4.56 -14.38 -11.95
N VAL A 249 -4.21 -13.92 -13.16
CA VAL A 249 -4.09 -12.50 -13.51
C VAL A 249 -5.38 -11.75 -13.24
N LYS A 250 -6.54 -12.28 -13.63
CA LYS A 250 -7.85 -11.69 -13.31
C LYS A 250 -8.05 -11.55 -11.80
N ASN A 251 -7.76 -12.61 -11.05
CA ASN A 251 -7.90 -12.56 -9.60
C ASN A 251 -6.97 -11.51 -8.96
N MET A 252 -5.72 -11.40 -9.40
CA MET A 252 -4.79 -10.37 -8.91
C MET A 252 -5.34 -8.96 -9.14
N LEU A 253 -5.87 -8.67 -10.33
CA LEU A 253 -6.40 -7.35 -10.70
C LEU A 253 -7.70 -7.02 -9.96
N ILE A 254 -8.59 -7.99 -9.75
CA ILE A 254 -9.82 -7.80 -8.93
C ILE A 254 -9.44 -7.41 -7.50
N PHE A 255 -8.42 -8.01 -6.92
CA PHE A 255 -7.97 -7.67 -5.57
C PHE A 255 -7.30 -6.29 -5.49
N GLU A 256 -6.59 -5.85 -6.53
CA GLU A 256 -6.06 -4.49 -6.59
C GLU A 256 -7.19 -3.46 -6.61
N GLU A 257 -8.20 -3.62 -7.46
CA GLU A 257 -9.36 -2.72 -7.55
C GLU A 257 -10.15 -2.70 -6.23
N PHE A 258 -10.41 -3.86 -5.62
CA PHE A 258 -11.12 -3.94 -4.34
C PHE A 258 -10.33 -3.28 -3.19
N ASN A 259 -9.01 -3.40 -3.16
CA ASN A 259 -8.19 -2.73 -2.16
C ASN A 259 -8.15 -1.21 -2.38
N GLU A 260 -8.07 -0.74 -3.61
CA GLU A 260 -8.06 0.69 -3.94
C GLU A 260 -9.36 1.37 -3.47
N ASP A 261 -10.53 0.79 -3.77
CA ASP A 261 -11.83 1.28 -3.31
C ASP A 261 -11.98 1.24 -1.78
N LYS A 262 -11.47 0.20 -1.14
CA LYS A 262 -11.48 0.07 0.32
C LYS A 262 -10.60 1.13 0.99
N TYR A 263 -9.40 1.37 0.49
CA TYR A 263 -8.52 2.42 1.00
C TYR A 263 -9.08 3.81 0.74
N LYS A 264 -9.65 4.05 -0.44
CA LYS A 264 -10.30 5.31 -0.77
C LYS A 264 -11.48 5.62 0.16
N ASN A 265 -12.31 4.62 0.46
CA ASN A 265 -13.41 4.77 1.41
C ASN A 265 -12.90 4.96 2.84
N LEU A 266 -11.85 4.26 3.25
CA LEU A 266 -11.23 4.43 4.57
C LEU A 266 -10.66 5.85 4.73
N PHE A 267 -9.93 6.36 3.75
CA PHE A 267 -9.40 7.74 3.75
C PHE A 267 -10.51 8.80 3.73
N LEU A 268 -11.62 8.54 3.03
CA LEU A 268 -12.78 9.43 3.05
C LEU A 268 -13.48 9.44 4.41
N GLU A 269 -13.55 8.31 5.10
CA GLU A 269 -14.08 8.22 6.46
C GLU A 269 -13.14 8.86 7.48
N GLU A 270 -11.83 8.58 7.42
CA GLU A 270 -10.81 9.22 8.25
C GLU A 270 -10.82 10.75 8.09
N GLY A 271 -10.78 11.26 6.85
CA GLY A 271 -10.85 12.70 6.59
C GLY A 271 -12.16 13.35 7.03
N ARG A 272 -13.29 12.61 7.02
CA ARG A 272 -14.56 13.10 7.57
C ARG A 272 -14.55 13.10 9.10
N GLU A 273 -13.94 12.13 9.74
CA GLU A 273 -13.81 12.09 11.20
C GLU A 273 -12.85 13.18 11.69
N GLU A 274 -11.71 13.34 11.06
CA GLU A 274 -10.76 14.42 11.34
C GLU A 274 -11.42 15.80 11.18
N GLY A 275 -12.06 16.06 10.05
CA GLY A 275 -12.77 17.32 9.82
C GLY A 275 -13.92 17.58 10.79
N ARG A 276 -14.59 16.52 11.28
CA ARG A 276 -15.61 16.64 12.33
C ARG A 276 -15.00 16.94 13.70
N GLU A 277 -13.86 16.37 14.00
CA GLU A 277 -13.14 16.56 15.26
C GLU A 277 -12.50 17.94 15.33
N GLU A 278 -11.88 18.39 14.25
CA GLU A 278 -11.35 19.74 14.10
C GLU A 278 -12.46 20.79 14.21
N GLY A 279 -13.56 20.66 13.46
CA GLY A 279 -14.69 21.57 13.52
C GLY A 279 -15.39 21.58 14.89
N ARG A 280 -15.38 20.44 15.61
CA ARG A 280 -15.87 20.37 17.01
C ARG A 280 -14.94 21.12 17.96
N ASN A 281 -13.63 20.95 17.80
CA ASN A 281 -12.64 21.58 18.64
C ASN A 281 -12.60 23.11 18.42
N GLU A 282 -12.69 23.57 17.17
CA GLU A 282 -12.80 25.00 16.88
C GLU A 282 -14.05 25.61 17.50
N ARG A 283 -15.20 24.97 17.34
CA ARG A 283 -16.45 25.43 17.94
C ARG A 283 -16.38 25.44 19.48
N ASN A 284 -15.75 24.43 20.09
CA ASN A 284 -15.57 24.38 21.53
C ASN A 284 -14.68 25.55 22.02
N LYS A 285 -13.65 25.92 21.27
CA LYS A 285 -12.79 27.09 21.55
C LYS A 285 -13.55 28.40 21.38
N GLU A 286 -14.38 28.54 20.34
CA GLU A 286 -15.22 29.73 20.16
C GLU A 286 -16.18 29.92 21.33
N VAL A 287 -16.90 28.86 21.72
CA VAL A 287 -17.81 28.89 22.86
C VAL A 287 -17.08 29.26 24.16
N ALA A 288 -15.89 28.67 24.39
CA ALA A 288 -15.08 29.02 25.55
C ALA A 288 -14.64 30.50 25.54
N ALA A 289 -14.19 31.01 24.38
CA ALA A 289 -13.76 32.39 24.22
C ALA A 289 -14.92 33.37 24.50
N ASP A 290 -16.11 33.09 24.05
CA ASP A 290 -17.31 33.93 24.28
C ASP A 290 -17.67 33.93 25.78
N LEU A 291 -17.69 32.78 26.44
CA LEU A 291 -17.94 32.69 27.88
C LEU A 291 -16.86 33.36 28.74
N ILE A 292 -15.61 33.32 28.31
CA ILE A 292 -14.49 34.05 28.96
C ILE A 292 -14.71 35.56 28.85
N ARG A 293 -15.13 36.07 27.69
CA ARG A 293 -15.41 37.51 27.48
C ARG A 293 -16.60 37.99 28.28
N GLU A 294 -17.61 37.15 28.54
CA GLU A 294 -18.71 37.50 29.42
C GLU A 294 -18.33 37.68 30.89
N GLY A 295 -17.23 37.08 31.34
CA GLY A 295 -16.60 37.36 32.61
C GLY A 295 -17.29 36.90 33.89
N ASN A 296 -18.39 36.16 33.77
CA ASN A 296 -19.27 35.80 34.91
C ASN A 296 -19.15 34.35 35.39
N MET A 297 -18.20 33.60 34.84
CA MET A 297 -18.09 32.14 35.08
C MET A 297 -16.66 31.74 35.47
N SER A 298 -16.54 30.72 36.33
CA SER A 298 -15.24 30.13 36.66
C SER A 298 -14.71 29.26 35.53
N ALA A 299 -13.37 29.05 35.47
CA ALA A 299 -12.74 28.18 34.49
C ALA A 299 -13.34 26.78 34.46
N SER A 300 -13.71 26.20 35.61
CA SER A 300 -14.36 24.91 35.73
C SER A 300 -15.75 24.87 35.08
N VAL A 301 -16.54 25.90 35.22
CA VAL A 301 -17.87 26.01 34.59
C VAL A 301 -17.77 26.15 33.06
N ILE A 302 -16.83 27.01 32.59
CA ILE A 302 -16.57 27.21 31.17
C ILE A 302 -16.07 25.90 30.53
N ALA A 303 -15.15 25.18 31.18
CA ALA A 303 -14.64 23.89 30.73
C ALA A 303 -15.78 22.87 30.53
N LYS A 304 -16.71 22.82 31.47
CA LYS A 304 -17.85 21.90 31.39
C LYS A 304 -18.81 22.24 30.25
N ILE A 305 -19.06 23.52 30.00
CA ILE A 305 -19.96 23.98 28.91
C ILE A 305 -19.29 23.81 27.54
N SER A 306 -18.05 24.25 27.41
CA SER A 306 -17.29 24.23 26.17
C SER A 306 -16.71 22.84 25.83
N LYS A 307 -16.76 21.88 26.76
CA LYS A 307 -16.15 20.54 26.64
C LYS A 307 -14.63 20.56 26.42
N LEU A 308 -13.96 21.62 26.85
CA LEU A 308 -12.52 21.73 26.93
C LEU A 308 -12.02 21.34 28.34
N SER A 309 -10.72 21.08 28.47
CA SER A 309 -10.10 20.97 29.79
C SER A 309 -10.00 22.32 30.49
N GLU A 310 -9.96 22.35 31.82
CA GLU A 310 -9.76 23.61 32.58
C GLU A 310 -8.46 24.29 32.20
N ASP A 311 -7.39 23.52 31.96
CA ASP A 311 -6.09 24.04 31.53
C ASP A 311 -6.18 24.71 30.14
N ALA A 312 -6.91 24.12 29.21
CA ALA A 312 -7.16 24.72 27.88
C ALA A 312 -7.96 26.03 27.99
N VAL A 313 -8.95 26.09 28.90
CA VAL A 313 -9.72 27.32 29.16
C VAL A 313 -8.82 28.42 29.78
N ARG A 314 -7.95 28.07 30.72
CA ARG A 314 -6.99 29.03 31.33
C ARG A 314 -5.99 29.53 30.28
N SER A 315 -5.41 28.66 29.48
CA SER A 315 -4.50 29.05 28.39
C SER A 315 -5.19 29.95 27.36
N LEU A 316 -6.46 29.65 27.02
CA LEU A 316 -7.24 30.51 26.13
C LEU A 316 -7.54 31.87 26.74
N ALA A 317 -7.86 31.94 28.04
CA ALA A 317 -8.11 33.17 28.76
C ALA A 317 -6.82 34.05 28.83
N GLU A 318 -5.67 33.44 29.10
CA GLU A 318 -4.35 34.11 29.05
C GLU A 318 -4.08 34.70 27.66
N SER A 319 -4.36 33.93 26.59
CA SER A 319 -4.20 34.41 25.20
C SER A 319 -5.10 35.59 24.86
N LEU A 320 -6.27 35.68 25.50
CA LEU A 320 -7.22 36.78 25.35
C LEU A 320 -6.94 37.96 26.30
N GLY A 321 -5.98 37.83 27.22
CA GLY A 321 -5.65 38.86 28.23
C GLY A 321 -6.73 39.00 29.31
N ILE A 322 -7.54 37.96 29.55
CA ILE A 322 -8.68 37.99 30.50
C ILE A 322 -8.38 37.00 31.64
N SER A 323 -8.56 37.43 32.88
CA SER A 323 -8.43 36.55 34.05
C SER A 323 -9.79 35.85 34.30
N VAL A 324 -9.73 34.52 34.42
CA VAL A 324 -10.92 33.69 34.73
C VAL A 324 -10.82 33.24 36.20
N LEU A 325 -11.93 33.29 36.92
CA LEU A 325 -12.06 32.89 38.35
C LEU A 325 -11.76 31.39 38.57
#